data_ccaf8c4a3f3d735e943d6e58066683ef
#
_entry.id   ccaf8c4a3f3d735e943d6e58066683ef
#
_cell.length_a   1.000
_cell.length_b   1.000
_cell.length_c   1.000
_cell.angle_alpha   90.00
_cell.angle_beta   90.00
_cell.angle_gamma   90.00
#
_symmetry.space_group_name_H-M   'P 1'
#
loop_
_entity.id
_entity.type
_entity.pdbx_description
1 polymer ?
#
loop_
_entity_poly.entity_id
_entity_poly.type
_entity_poly.pdbx_seq_one_letter_code
_entity_poly.pdbx_strand_id
1 'polypeptide(L)'
;MALAARRAGRGTGRFLLLGSASVELIRQSSESLAGRIAFLELHGLSVLELEPSAQERLWIRGGFPDSVLAASEQASAIWRAQFIRTYLERDIPQLGPRIPAETLRRFW
;
A
#
# COMPACT_ATOMS: atom_id res chain seq x y z
N MET A 1 10.98 8.42 -0.69
CA MET A 1 9.50 8.40 -0.86
C MET A 1 9.10 9.63 -1.66
N ALA A 2 8.54 9.46 -2.84
CA ALA A 2 8.12 10.58 -3.67
C ALA A 2 6.69 10.98 -3.27
N LEU A 3 6.53 12.18 -2.74
CA LEU A 3 5.22 12.78 -2.48
C LEU A 3 4.74 13.45 -3.76
N ALA A 4 3.68 12.93 -4.36
CA ALA A 4 3.05 13.56 -5.52
C ALA A 4 1.88 14.42 -5.04
N ALA A 5 1.98 15.75 -5.20
CA ALA A 5 0.88 16.66 -4.96
C ALA A 5 0.20 17.03 -6.28
N ARG A 6 -1.06 16.77 -6.42
CA ARG A 6 -1.86 17.18 -7.58
C ARG A 6 -2.91 18.22 -7.16
N ARG A 7 -2.94 19.36 -7.85
CA ARG A 7 -3.94 20.38 -7.62
C ARG A 7 -5.26 19.97 -8.30
N ALA A 8 -6.29 19.71 -7.53
CA ALA A 8 -7.63 19.55 -8.02
C ALA A 8 -8.33 20.93 -8.07
N GLY A 9 -9.18 21.15 -9.05
CA GLY A 9 -9.79 22.43 -9.45
C GLY A 9 -10.34 23.38 -8.37
N ARG A 10 -11.21 24.32 -8.73
CA ARG A 10 -11.83 25.32 -7.83
C ARG A 10 -12.83 24.63 -6.87
N GLY A 11 -12.47 24.38 -5.61
CA GLY A 11 -13.34 23.78 -4.59
C GLY A 11 -12.59 23.37 -3.34
N THR A 12 -13.27 22.70 -2.41
CA THR A 12 -12.68 21.95 -1.30
C THR A 12 -11.88 20.76 -1.87
N GLY A 13 -10.74 20.38 -1.25
CA GLY A 13 -9.91 19.29 -1.76
C GLY A 13 -8.96 19.73 -2.88
N ARG A 14 -8.29 20.87 -2.70
CA ARG A 14 -7.38 21.43 -3.72
C ARG A 14 -6.09 20.64 -3.93
N PHE A 15 -5.70 19.83 -2.95
CA PHE A 15 -4.47 19.06 -2.99
C PHE A 15 -4.77 17.61 -2.68
N LEU A 16 -4.21 16.72 -3.47
CA LEU A 16 -4.16 15.29 -3.22
C LEU A 16 -2.71 14.93 -2.93
N LEU A 17 -2.45 14.45 -1.71
CA LEU A 17 -1.15 13.93 -1.32
C LEU A 17 -1.21 12.41 -1.40
N LEU A 18 -0.33 11.83 -2.21
CA LEU A 18 -0.23 10.39 -2.38
C LEU A 18 1.07 9.92 -1.72
N GLY A 19 0.97 8.90 -0.91
CA GLY A 19 2.14 8.31 -0.28
C GLY A 19 1.78 7.07 0.51
N SER A 20 2.77 6.26 0.77
CA SER A 20 2.67 5.21 1.78
C SER A 20 2.44 5.89 3.13
N ALA A 21 1.40 5.46 3.87
CA ALA A 21 1.08 6.02 5.18
C ALA A 21 2.25 5.77 6.15
N SER A 22 3.17 6.72 6.24
CA SER A 22 4.11 6.72 7.35
C SER A 22 3.44 7.40 8.54
N VAL A 23 3.58 6.82 9.72
CA VAL A 23 3.11 7.39 10.99
C VAL A 23 3.62 8.83 11.16
N GLU A 24 4.80 9.13 10.63
CA GLU A 24 5.44 10.44 10.65
C GLU A 24 4.67 11.48 9.81
N LEU A 25 4.19 11.11 8.62
CA LEU A 25 3.36 11.98 7.78
C LEU A 25 2.01 12.27 8.44
N ILE A 26 1.43 11.28 9.09
CA ILE A 26 0.17 11.44 9.84
C ILE A 26 0.39 12.37 11.03
N ARG A 27 1.50 12.23 11.78
CA ARG A 27 1.84 13.12 12.90
C ARG A 27 2.07 14.55 12.47
N GLN A 28 2.89 14.78 11.44
CA GLN A 28 3.18 16.11 10.93
C GLN A 28 1.94 16.80 10.36
N SER A 29 1.03 16.07 9.72
CA SER A 29 -0.20 16.63 9.18
C SER A 29 -1.26 16.91 10.24
N SER A 30 -1.28 16.16 11.36
CA SER A 30 -2.31 16.31 12.38
C SER A 30 -2.20 17.61 13.18
N GLU A 31 -1.00 18.14 13.35
CA GLU A 31 -0.80 19.36 14.15
C GLU A 31 -1.12 20.64 13.38
N SER A 32 -0.86 20.68 12.07
CA SER A 32 -1.04 21.88 11.25
C SER A 32 -2.28 21.90 10.37
N LEU A 33 -2.87 20.74 10.07
CA LEU A 33 -3.98 20.57 9.13
C LEU A 33 -5.27 20.06 9.77
N ALA A 34 -5.38 20.12 11.09
CA ALA A 34 -6.59 19.68 11.81
C ALA A 34 -7.85 20.35 11.25
N GLY A 35 -8.84 19.56 10.89
CA GLY A 35 -10.11 20.01 10.30
C GLY A 35 -10.01 20.47 8.82
N ARG A 36 -8.83 20.38 8.19
CA ARG A 36 -8.60 20.79 6.79
C ARG A 36 -8.10 19.69 5.89
N ILE A 37 -7.88 18.50 6.46
CA ILE A 37 -7.40 17.31 5.75
C ILE A 37 -8.41 16.19 5.90
N ALA A 38 -8.63 15.43 4.85
CA ALA A 38 -9.31 14.15 4.88
C ALA A 38 -8.33 13.05 4.49
N PHE A 39 -8.31 11.98 5.25
CA PHE A 39 -7.51 10.80 4.94
C PHE A 39 -8.36 9.83 4.15
N LEU A 40 -7.82 9.36 3.04
CA LEU A 40 -8.40 8.31 2.24
C LEU A 40 -7.41 7.14 2.22
N GLU A 41 -7.86 6.00 2.67
CA GLU A 41 -7.08 4.77 2.66
C GLU A 41 -7.39 4.00 1.39
N LEU A 42 -6.36 3.71 0.62
CA LEU A 42 -6.47 2.91 -0.59
C LEU A 42 -6.05 1.48 -0.26
N HIS A 43 -7.04 0.61 -0.15
CA HIS A 43 -6.82 -0.83 0.02
C HIS A 43 -6.47 -1.52 -1.29
N GLY A 44 -6.04 -2.76 -1.19
CA GLY A 44 -5.94 -3.63 -2.36
C GLY A 44 -7.30 -3.90 -3.00
N LEU A 45 -7.30 -4.43 -4.22
CA LEU A 45 -8.52 -4.80 -4.93
C LEU A 45 -9.34 -5.80 -4.10
N SER A 46 -10.62 -5.54 -4.03
CA SER A 46 -11.61 -6.35 -3.31
C SER A 46 -12.40 -7.26 -4.26
N VAL A 47 -13.14 -8.18 -3.70
CA VAL A 47 -14.04 -9.06 -4.46
C VAL A 47 -15.13 -8.30 -5.23
N LEU A 48 -15.47 -7.09 -4.77
CA LEU A 48 -16.49 -6.24 -5.43
C LEU A 48 -15.96 -5.49 -6.65
N GLU A 49 -14.64 -5.39 -6.77
CA GLU A 49 -13.97 -4.69 -7.88
C GLU A 49 -13.48 -5.64 -8.97
N LEU A 50 -13.55 -6.93 -8.71
CA LEU A 50 -13.15 -7.98 -9.64
C LEU A 50 -14.35 -8.80 -10.10
N GLU A 51 -14.20 -9.43 -11.26
CA GLU A 51 -15.20 -10.37 -11.76
C GLU A 51 -15.38 -11.57 -10.80
N PRO A 52 -16.59 -12.14 -10.70
CA PRO A 52 -16.85 -13.29 -9.84
C PRO A 52 -15.92 -14.48 -10.08
N SER A 53 -15.49 -14.70 -11.32
CA SER A 53 -14.52 -15.71 -11.71
C SER A 53 -13.10 -15.47 -11.14
N ALA A 54 -12.82 -14.29 -10.64
CA ALA A 54 -11.52 -13.92 -10.10
C ALA A 54 -11.39 -14.14 -8.58
N GLN A 55 -12.42 -14.63 -7.90
CA GLN A 55 -12.42 -14.80 -6.45
C GLN A 55 -11.31 -15.73 -5.97
N GLU A 56 -11.14 -16.88 -6.60
CA GLU A 56 -10.07 -17.82 -6.26
C GLU A 56 -8.70 -17.20 -6.49
N ARG A 57 -8.56 -16.49 -7.60
CA ARG A 57 -7.32 -15.76 -7.94
C ARG A 57 -7.02 -14.68 -6.90
N LEU A 58 -8.03 -13.93 -6.46
CA LEU A 58 -7.89 -12.93 -5.40
C LEU A 58 -7.45 -13.57 -4.08
N TRP A 59 -8.04 -14.71 -3.74
CA TRP A 59 -7.70 -15.46 -2.53
C TRP A 59 -6.23 -15.91 -2.52
N ILE A 60 -5.75 -16.42 -3.64
CA ILE A 60 -4.37 -16.94 -3.75
C ILE A 60 -3.35 -15.82 -3.88
N ARG A 61 -3.65 -14.79 -4.70
CA ARG A 61 -2.69 -13.75 -5.08
C ARG A 61 -2.75 -12.50 -4.22
N GLY A 62 -3.80 -12.34 -3.42
CA GLY A 62 -4.05 -11.12 -2.66
C GLY A 62 -4.55 -9.97 -3.52
N GLY A 63 -4.86 -8.84 -2.87
CA GLY A 63 -5.49 -7.68 -3.51
C GLY A 63 -4.54 -6.68 -4.18
N PHE A 64 -3.23 -6.88 -4.14
CA PHE A 64 -2.31 -5.98 -4.86
C PHE A 64 -2.50 -6.13 -6.38
N PRO A 65 -2.75 -5.03 -7.12
CA PRO A 65 -3.04 -5.09 -8.56
C PRO A 65 -2.00 -5.87 -9.35
N ASP A 66 -0.71 -5.60 -9.12
CA ASP A 66 0.39 -6.27 -9.84
C ASP A 66 0.45 -7.77 -9.57
N SER A 67 -0.09 -8.23 -8.43
CA SER A 67 -0.18 -9.64 -8.11
C SER A 67 -1.42 -10.28 -8.69
N VAL A 68 -2.61 -9.73 -8.38
CA VAL A 68 -3.89 -10.34 -8.77
C VAL A 68 -4.12 -10.30 -10.28
N LEU A 69 -3.65 -9.24 -10.96
CA LEU A 69 -3.79 -9.05 -12.40
C LEU A 69 -2.62 -9.62 -13.21
N ALA A 70 -1.64 -10.23 -12.56
CA ALA A 70 -0.50 -10.85 -13.24
C ALA A 70 -0.94 -11.86 -14.31
N ALA A 71 -0.22 -11.92 -15.42
CA ALA A 71 -0.56 -12.75 -16.58
C ALA A 71 -0.54 -14.26 -16.27
N SER A 72 0.23 -14.69 -15.25
CA SER A 72 0.31 -16.09 -14.84
C SER A 72 0.48 -16.22 -13.33
N GLU A 73 0.19 -17.41 -12.79
CA GLU A 73 0.45 -17.70 -11.38
C GLU A 73 1.94 -17.57 -11.03
N GLN A 74 2.79 -18.03 -11.92
CA GLN A 74 4.24 -17.89 -11.73
C GLN A 74 4.68 -16.43 -11.65
N ALA A 75 4.18 -15.57 -12.54
CA ALA A 75 4.47 -14.13 -12.51
C ALA A 75 4.01 -13.48 -11.21
N SER A 76 2.80 -13.82 -10.76
CA SER A 76 2.26 -13.36 -9.48
C SER A 76 3.12 -13.84 -8.30
N ALA A 77 3.52 -15.11 -8.29
CA ALA A 77 4.34 -15.68 -7.22
C ALA A 77 5.72 -15.00 -7.15
N ILE A 78 6.35 -14.75 -8.30
CA ILE A 78 7.63 -14.03 -8.38
C ILE A 78 7.45 -12.60 -7.82
N TRP A 79 6.40 -11.90 -8.26
CA TRP A 79 6.12 -10.55 -7.79
C TRP A 79 5.93 -10.51 -6.26
N ARG A 80 5.11 -11.42 -5.70
CA ARG A 80 4.88 -11.51 -4.25
C ARG A 80 6.17 -11.77 -3.47
N ALA A 81 7.00 -12.68 -3.96
CA ALA A 81 8.28 -12.98 -3.33
C ALA A 81 9.22 -11.76 -3.29
N GLN A 82 9.29 -11.00 -4.39
CA GLN A 82 10.09 -9.78 -4.46
C GLN A 82 9.51 -8.67 -3.58
N PHE A 83 8.19 -8.52 -3.57
CA PHE A 83 7.51 -7.56 -2.72
C PHE A 83 7.79 -7.84 -1.24
N ILE A 84 7.58 -9.08 -0.79
CA ILE A 84 7.83 -9.49 0.61
C ILE A 84 9.30 -9.19 0.98
N ARG A 85 10.23 -9.57 0.12
CA ARG A 85 11.65 -9.31 0.35
C ARG A 85 11.93 -7.82 0.52
N THR A 86 11.49 -7.00 -0.42
CA THR A 86 11.72 -5.55 -0.39
C THR A 86 11.05 -4.90 0.82
N TYR A 87 9.83 -5.29 1.12
CA TYR A 87 9.07 -4.75 2.24
C TYR A 87 9.71 -5.09 3.59
N LEU A 88 10.13 -6.34 3.79
CA LEU A 88 10.79 -6.77 5.03
C LEU A 88 12.19 -6.17 5.20
N GLU A 89 12.95 -6.03 4.13
CA GLU A 89 14.34 -5.58 4.20
C GLU A 89 14.48 -4.06 4.20
N ARG A 90 13.54 -3.35 3.59
CA ARG A 90 13.62 -1.90 3.38
C ARG A 90 12.58 -1.12 4.18
N ASP A 91 11.29 -1.47 4.04
CA ASP A 91 10.21 -0.59 4.51
C ASP A 91 9.91 -0.80 6.00
N ILE A 92 9.83 -2.04 6.46
CA ILE A 92 9.59 -2.31 7.89
C ILE A 92 10.65 -1.72 8.81
N PRO A 93 11.96 -1.81 8.53
CA PRO A 93 12.98 -1.19 9.38
C PRO A 93 12.85 0.32 9.53
N GLN A 94 12.17 0.98 8.59
CA GLN A 94 11.90 2.42 8.64
C GLN A 94 10.68 2.78 9.47
N LEU A 95 9.78 1.83 9.73
CA LEU A 95 8.48 2.07 10.36
C LEU A 95 8.49 1.85 11.89
N GLY A 96 9.49 1.22 12.46
CA GLY A 96 9.41 0.89 13.88
C GLY A 96 10.62 0.16 14.46
N PRO A 97 10.41 -0.64 15.50
CA PRO A 97 11.49 -1.33 16.19
C PRO A 97 12.30 -2.20 15.22
N ARG A 98 13.62 -2.20 15.41
CA ARG A 98 14.57 -2.94 14.57
C ARG A 98 14.44 -4.46 14.83
N ILE A 99 13.42 -5.06 14.24
CA ILE A 99 13.26 -6.51 14.22
C ILE A 99 14.04 -7.04 13.00
N PRO A 100 14.94 -8.02 13.17
CA PRO A 100 15.65 -8.59 12.04
C PRO A 100 14.69 -9.14 10.99
N ALA A 101 14.96 -8.86 9.71
CA ALA A 101 14.12 -9.31 8.59
C ALA A 101 13.92 -10.83 8.59
N GLU A 102 14.94 -11.59 9.01
CA GLU A 102 14.89 -13.05 9.18
C GLU A 102 13.84 -13.51 10.18
N THR A 103 13.70 -12.78 11.29
CA THR A 103 12.68 -13.05 12.31
C THR A 103 11.28 -12.78 11.74
N LEU A 104 11.10 -11.66 11.06
CA LEU A 104 9.81 -11.30 10.43
C LEU A 104 9.41 -12.30 9.34
N ARG A 105 10.36 -12.80 8.57
CA ARG A 105 10.11 -13.79 7.51
C ARG A 105 9.54 -15.11 8.02
N ARG A 106 9.78 -15.47 9.29
CA ARG A 106 9.19 -16.65 9.93
C ARG A 106 7.72 -16.49 10.30
N PHE A 107 7.25 -15.25 10.38
CA PHE A 107 5.86 -14.93 10.68
C PHE A 107 5.01 -14.71 9.41
N TRP A 108 5.64 -14.54 8.29
CA TRP A 108 4.97 -14.29 7.01
C TRP A 108 4.76 -15.59 6.25
#